data_4d2be9d2ba5f1d6b8651c225087ed231
#
_entry.id   4d2be9d2ba5f1d6b8651c225087ed231
#
_cell.length_a   1.000
_cell.length_b   1.000
_cell.length_c   1.000
_cell.angle_alpha   90.00
_cell.angle_beta   90.00
_cell.angle_gamma   90.00
#
_symmetry.space_group_name_H-M   'P 1'
#
loop_
_entity.id
_entity.type
_entity.pdbx_description
1 polymer ?
#
loop_
_entity_poly.entity_id
_entity_poly.type
_entity_poly.pdbx_seq_one_letter_code
_entity_poly.pdbx_strand_id
1 'polypeptide(L)'
;DAEIQLAYHNHAFEFKPYQKKQTGYEIFIQDFSKNVAFELDVFWVKLGGTDPVSMIKKLKGRVSQLHLKDLKNKSKIPNFGSVPPDTFDEIGDGMINMIPIMKIAQKTGVLHCHIEQDQSPNPIASIQKSLSFLHSK
;
A
#
# COMPACT_ATOMS: atom_id res chain seq x y z
N ASP A 1 -8.96 3.58 29.29
CA ASP A 1 -8.17 3.59 28.05
C ASP A 1 -8.29 2.22 27.43
N ALA A 2 -8.67 2.16 26.13
CA ALA A 2 -8.89 0.90 25.43
C ALA A 2 -7.63 0.30 24.79
N GLU A 3 -6.49 0.98 24.92
CA GLU A 3 -5.19 0.62 24.31
C GLU A 3 -5.28 0.30 22.79
N ILE A 4 -6.16 1.00 22.08
CA ILE A 4 -6.38 0.80 20.64
C ILE A 4 -5.49 1.76 19.86
N GLN A 5 -4.68 1.22 18.94
CA GLN A 5 -3.91 2.00 17.99
C GLN A 5 -4.78 2.44 16.81
N LEU A 6 -4.93 3.74 16.61
CA LEU A 6 -5.56 4.28 15.41
C LEU A 6 -4.56 4.28 14.24
N ALA A 7 -4.98 3.76 13.09
CA ALA A 7 -4.21 3.84 11.85
C ALA A 7 -5.06 4.42 10.70
N TYR A 8 -4.41 5.17 9.80
CA TYR A 8 -5.02 5.70 8.59
C TYR A 8 -4.64 4.82 7.39
N HIS A 9 -5.65 4.31 6.66
CA HIS A 9 -5.48 3.58 5.40
C HIS A 9 -5.64 4.53 4.21
N ASN A 10 -4.72 4.45 3.25
CA ASN A 10 -4.72 5.28 2.05
C ASN A 10 -5.35 4.59 0.85
N HIS A 11 -5.87 5.44 -0.05
CA HIS A 11 -6.15 5.12 -1.45
C HIS A 11 -5.24 5.93 -2.38
N ALA A 12 -5.55 5.96 -3.68
CA ALA A 12 -4.75 6.72 -4.63
C ALA A 12 -5.06 8.23 -4.63
N PHE A 13 -6.28 8.62 -4.27
CA PHE A 13 -6.70 10.01 -4.38
C PHE A 13 -5.96 10.95 -3.43
N GLU A 14 -5.44 10.49 -2.31
CA GLU A 14 -4.63 11.29 -1.38
C GLU A 14 -3.29 11.71 -1.98
N PHE A 15 -2.82 10.99 -3.02
CA PHE A 15 -1.59 11.32 -3.73
C PHE A 15 -1.81 12.30 -4.89
N LYS A 16 -3.05 12.70 -5.15
CA LYS A 16 -3.36 13.74 -6.15
C LYS A 16 -2.78 15.07 -5.70
N PRO A 17 -2.00 15.76 -6.56
CA PRO A 17 -1.52 17.10 -6.24
C PRO A 17 -2.66 18.06 -5.95
N TYR A 18 -2.55 18.79 -4.87
CA TYR A 18 -3.44 19.85 -4.42
C TYR A 18 -2.72 21.20 -4.49
N GLN A 19 -3.09 22.17 -3.70
CA GLN A 19 -2.47 23.49 -3.71
C GLN A 19 -0.95 23.42 -3.52
N LYS A 20 -0.18 24.25 -4.29
CA LYS A 20 1.29 24.31 -4.25
C LYS A 20 2.00 22.97 -4.50
N LYS A 21 1.36 22.05 -5.22
CA LYS A 21 1.85 20.69 -5.52
C LYS A 21 1.97 19.77 -4.30
N GLN A 22 1.48 20.16 -3.13
CA GLN A 22 1.38 19.28 -1.96
C GLN A 22 0.23 18.30 -2.15
N THR A 23 0.39 17.08 -1.68
CA THR A 23 -0.65 16.04 -1.71
C THR A 23 -1.41 15.99 -0.38
N GLY A 24 -2.66 15.49 -0.40
CA GLY A 24 -3.42 15.26 0.83
C GLY A 24 -2.69 14.32 1.79
N TYR A 25 -2.00 13.32 1.26
CA TYR A 25 -1.22 12.39 2.08
C TYR A 25 -0.04 13.08 2.80
N GLU A 26 0.61 14.04 2.14
CA GLU A 26 1.67 14.83 2.78
C GLU A 26 1.14 15.72 3.90
N ILE A 27 -0.06 16.27 3.74
CA ILE A 27 -0.75 17.02 4.80
C ILE A 27 -1.02 16.09 6.00
N PHE A 28 -1.53 14.87 5.78
CA PHE A 28 -1.76 13.91 6.86
C PHE A 28 -0.46 13.52 7.59
N ILE A 29 0.64 13.35 6.87
CA ILE A 29 1.95 13.08 7.48
C ILE A 29 2.38 14.21 8.42
N GLN A 30 2.09 15.46 8.06
CA GLN A 30 2.47 16.65 8.82
C GLN A 30 1.53 16.91 10.01
N ASP A 31 0.23 16.79 9.79
CA ASP A 31 -0.79 17.31 10.71
C ASP A 31 -1.35 16.24 11.65
N PHE A 32 -1.29 14.95 11.29
CA PHE A 32 -1.73 13.89 12.19
C PHE A 32 -0.83 13.79 13.41
N SER A 33 -1.45 13.64 14.58
CA SER A 33 -0.75 13.30 15.81
C SER A 33 0.21 12.13 15.60
N LYS A 34 1.35 12.13 16.29
CA LYS A 34 2.31 11.02 16.26
C LYS A 34 1.70 9.69 16.75
N ASN A 35 0.59 9.75 17.48
CA ASN A 35 -0.15 8.57 17.94
C ASN A 35 -1.03 7.95 16.84
N VAL A 36 -1.20 8.62 15.69
CA VAL A 36 -1.88 8.04 14.53
C VAL A 36 -0.84 7.35 13.67
N ALA A 37 -0.96 6.05 13.53
CA ALA A 37 -0.15 5.25 12.62
C ALA A 37 -0.70 5.29 11.19
N PHE A 38 0.03 4.70 10.26
CA PHE A 38 -0.40 4.49 8.89
C PHE A 38 -0.50 3.00 8.59
N GLU A 39 -1.62 2.61 8.04
CA GLU A 39 -1.82 1.34 7.34
C GLU A 39 -1.60 1.62 5.86
N LEU A 40 -0.39 1.34 5.38
CA LEU A 40 0.01 1.73 4.04
C LEU A 40 -0.37 0.65 3.04
N ASP A 41 -1.26 1.00 2.10
CA ASP A 41 -1.61 0.14 0.96
C ASP A 41 -0.68 0.42 -0.22
N VAL A 42 0.16 -0.55 -0.57
CA VAL A 42 1.20 -0.40 -1.60
C VAL A 42 0.63 -0.28 -3.02
N PHE A 43 -0.54 -0.88 -3.28
CA PHE A 43 -1.24 -0.78 -4.56
C PHE A 43 -1.68 0.67 -4.81
N TRP A 44 -2.37 1.25 -3.85
CA TRP A 44 -2.88 2.61 -3.98
C TRP A 44 -1.78 3.66 -4.00
N VAL A 45 -0.69 3.44 -3.25
CA VAL A 45 0.52 4.28 -3.34
C VAL A 45 1.09 4.24 -4.75
N LYS A 46 1.25 3.03 -5.33
CA LYS A 46 1.79 2.85 -6.68
C LYS A 46 0.87 3.45 -7.72
N LEU A 47 -0.44 3.19 -7.62
CA LEU A 47 -1.45 3.73 -8.52
C LEU A 47 -1.52 5.26 -8.47
N GLY A 48 -1.32 5.85 -7.30
CA GLY A 48 -1.20 7.30 -7.09
C GLY A 48 0.10 7.91 -7.64
N GLY A 49 0.96 7.11 -8.28
CA GLY A 49 2.20 7.59 -8.90
C GLY A 49 3.39 7.76 -7.95
N THR A 50 3.27 7.21 -6.73
CA THR A 50 4.34 7.28 -5.72
C THR A 50 5.03 5.91 -5.59
N ASP A 51 6.32 5.91 -5.23
CA ASP A 51 7.05 4.68 -4.97
C ASP A 51 6.80 4.19 -3.54
N PRO A 52 6.24 2.96 -3.35
CA PRO A 52 5.95 2.41 -2.03
C PRO A 52 7.17 2.31 -1.11
N VAL A 53 8.33 1.93 -1.64
CA VAL A 53 9.57 1.82 -0.85
C VAL A 53 9.99 3.18 -0.28
N SER A 54 9.91 4.21 -1.10
CA SER A 54 10.21 5.60 -0.68
C SER A 54 9.21 6.09 0.35
N MET A 55 7.92 5.73 0.21
CA MET A 55 6.88 6.12 1.16
C MET A 55 7.07 5.45 2.52
N ILE A 56 7.36 4.15 2.56
CA ILE A 56 7.67 3.43 3.82
C ILE A 56 8.87 4.08 4.52
N LYS A 57 9.93 4.42 3.78
CA LYS A 57 11.09 5.12 4.34
C LYS A 57 10.71 6.49 4.93
N LYS A 58 9.89 7.27 4.21
CA LYS A 58 9.42 8.59 4.66
C LYS A 58 8.60 8.49 5.95
N LEU A 59 7.82 7.42 6.11
CA LEU A 59 6.95 7.15 7.27
C LEU A 59 7.61 6.33 8.38
N LYS A 60 8.93 6.12 8.34
CA LYS A 60 9.66 5.30 9.33
C LYS A 60 9.19 5.54 10.76
N GLY A 61 8.79 4.46 11.44
CA GLY A 61 8.27 4.50 12.81
C GLY A 61 6.78 4.86 12.93
N ARG A 62 6.10 5.15 11.81
CA ARG A 62 4.65 5.45 11.79
C ARG A 62 3.83 4.47 10.96
N VAL A 63 4.45 3.52 10.25
CA VAL A 63 3.74 2.46 9.54
C VAL A 63 3.54 1.29 10.49
N SER A 64 2.31 1.03 10.91
CA SER A 64 1.96 -0.11 11.77
C SER A 64 1.75 -1.38 10.97
N GLN A 65 1.18 -1.27 9.79
CA GLN A 65 0.85 -2.41 8.94
C GLN A 65 0.83 -2.01 7.45
N LEU A 66 0.97 -3.03 6.58
CA LEU A 66 0.89 -2.88 5.14
C LEU A 66 -0.26 -3.72 4.59
N HIS A 67 -0.99 -3.17 3.61
CA HIS A 67 -1.74 -3.96 2.65
C HIS A 67 -0.83 -4.28 1.46
N LEU A 68 -0.56 -5.56 1.27
CA LEU A 68 0.16 -6.08 0.12
C LEU A 68 -0.86 -6.46 -0.95
N LYS A 69 -0.92 -5.66 -1.98
CA LYS A 69 -1.87 -5.78 -3.08
C LYS A 69 -1.13 -5.47 -4.38
N ASP A 70 -1.27 -6.28 -5.40
CA ASP A 70 -0.54 -6.09 -6.65
C ASP A 70 -1.39 -5.46 -7.75
N LEU A 71 -0.72 -4.71 -8.61
CA LEU A 71 -1.29 -3.89 -9.67
C LEU A 71 -0.97 -4.51 -11.01
N LYS A 72 -1.99 -4.79 -11.81
CA LYS A 72 -1.86 -5.40 -13.13
C LYS A 72 -0.87 -4.65 -14.02
N ASN A 73 -0.06 -5.39 -14.73
CA ASN A 73 0.91 -4.87 -15.67
C ASN A 73 0.24 -3.95 -16.70
N LYS A 74 0.93 -2.85 -17.08
CA LYS A 74 0.46 -1.82 -18.01
C LYS A 74 -0.72 -0.97 -17.51
N SER A 75 -1.05 -1.01 -16.22
CA SER A 75 -2.02 -0.09 -15.63
C SER A 75 -1.54 1.35 -15.80
N LYS A 76 -2.49 2.26 -16.14
CA LYS A 76 -2.18 3.68 -16.29
C LYS A 76 -1.95 4.31 -14.91
N ILE A 77 -0.77 4.86 -14.70
CA ILE A 77 -0.40 5.61 -13.49
C ILE A 77 0.15 6.98 -13.84
N PRO A 78 -0.14 8.05 -13.05
CA PRO A 78 -1.04 8.01 -11.89
C PRO A 78 -2.52 7.89 -12.29
N ASN A 79 -3.31 7.24 -11.42
CA ASN A 79 -4.76 7.26 -11.48
C ASN A 79 -5.27 7.49 -10.05
N PHE A 80 -6.11 8.51 -9.89
CA PHE A 80 -6.64 8.95 -8.59
C PHE A 80 -8.12 8.63 -8.39
N GLY A 81 -8.72 7.91 -9.33
CA GLY A 81 -10.11 7.51 -9.31
C GLY A 81 -10.32 6.02 -9.04
N SER A 82 -11.53 5.58 -9.27
CA SER A 82 -11.87 4.15 -9.26
C SER A 82 -11.15 3.39 -10.37
N VAL A 83 -10.97 2.10 -10.15
CA VAL A 83 -10.34 1.20 -11.11
C VAL A 83 -11.29 0.06 -11.48
N PRO A 84 -11.20 -0.47 -12.71
CA PRO A 84 -11.90 -1.69 -13.10
C PRO A 84 -11.51 -2.89 -12.22
N PRO A 85 -12.41 -3.88 -12.04
CA PRO A 85 -12.10 -5.08 -11.26
C PRO A 85 -10.86 -5.87 -11.71
N ASP A 86 -10.56 -5.82 -13.01
CA ASP A 86 -9.43 -6.51 -13.61
C ASP A 86 -8.09 -5.75 -13.46
N THR A 87 -8.07 -4.68 -12.67
CA THR A 87 -6.85 -3.92 -12.35
C THR A 87 -6.02 -4.61 -11.25
N PHE A 88 -6.66 -5.44 -10.44
CA PHE A 88 -6.00 -6.21 -9.38
C PHE A 88 -5.36 -7.47 -9.94
N ASP A 89 -4.19 -7.84 -9.38
CA ASP A 89 -3.47 -9.06 -9.75
C ASP A 89 -2.95 -9.76 -8.50
N GLU A 90 -2.60 -11.03 -8.61
CA GLU A 90 -1.95 -11.75 -7.53
C GLU A 90 -0.55 -11.23 -7.28
N ILE A 91 -0.13 -11.22 -6.04
CA ILE A 91 1.20 -10.76 -5.63
C ILE A 91 2.27 -11.57 -6.39
N GLY A 92 3.10 -10.85 -7.12
CA GLY A 92 4.18 -11.40 -7.94
C GLY A 92 3.86 -11.53 -9.43
N ASP A 93 2.60 -11.41 -9.84
CA ASP A 93 2.19 -11.39 -11.24
C ASP A 93 2.06 -9.96 -11.78
N GLY A 94 1.83 -9.00 -10.89
CA GLY A 94 1.64 -7.59 -11.23
C GLY A 94 2.96 -6.81 -11.39
N MET A 95 2.83 -5.49 -11.38
CA MET A 95 3.96 -4.58 -11.63
C MET A 95 4.63 -4.06 -10.34
N ILE A 96 4.14 -4.43 -9.15
CA ILE A 96 4.71 -3.99 -7.89
C ILE A 96 5.76 -4.99 -7.43
N ASN A 97 7.02 -4.56 -7.36
CA ASN A 97 8.06 -5.43 -6.81
C ASN A 97 7.93 -5.51 -5.28
N MET A 98 7.38 -6.61 -4.78
CA MET A 98 7.14 -6.81 -3.35
C MET A 98 8.42 -7.05 -2.55
N ILE A 99 9.48 -7.58 -3.15
CA ILE A 99 10.71 -7.95 -2.42
C ILE A 99 11.37 -6.75 -1.71
N PRO A 100 11.64 -5.61 -2.40
CA PRO A 100 12.17 -4.44 -1.70
C PRO A 100 11.21 -3.83 -0.70
N ILE A 101 9.88 -3.95 -0.91
CA ILE A 101 8.85 -3.51 0.02
C ILE A 101 8.95 -4.31 1.32
N MET A 102 8.97 -5.64 1.26
CA MET A 102 9.11 -6.51 2.42
C MET A 102 10.42 -6.24 3.18
N LYS A 103 11.53 -6.08 2.47
CA LYS A 103 12.84 -5.78 3.07
C LYS A 103 12.84 -4.44 3.82
N ILE A 104 12.22 -3.40 3.26
CA ILE A 104 12.16 -2.10 3.94
C ILE A 104 11.16 -2.12 5.08
N ALA A 105 10.02 -2.80 4.96
CA ALA A 105 9.04 -2.98 6.01
C ALA A 105 9.69 -3.57 7.28
N GLN A 106 10.43 -4.68 7.12
CA GLN A 106 11.17 -5.30 8.22
C GLN A 106 12.18 -4.32 8.87
N LYS A 107 12.96 -3.59 8.04
CA LYS A 107 13.97 -2.62 8.53
C LYS A 107 13.36 -1.41 9.25
N THR A 108 12.12 -1.07 8.97
CA THR A 108 11.44 0.10 9.56
C THR A 108 10.49 -0.27 10.70
N GLY A 109 10.39 -1.56 11.06
CA GLY A 109 9.61 -2.02 12.20
C GLY A 109 8.11 -2.18 11.92
N VAL A 110 7.72 -2.41 10.68
CA VAL A 110 6.34 -2.77 10.34
C VAL A 110 6.03 -4.14 10.95
N LEU A 111 4.93 -4.23 11.70
CA LEU A 111 4.59 -5.41 12.48
C LEU A 111 3.75 -6.43 11.69
N HIS A 112 2.88 -5.95 10.82
CA HIS A 112 1.91 -6.78 10.11
C HIS A 112 1.85 -6.45 8.62
N CYS A 113 1.72 -7.50 7.80
CA CYS A 113 1.45 -7.38 6.37
C CYS A 113 0.25 -8.24 6.04
N HIS A 114 -0.74 -7.65 5.38
CA HIS A 114 -1.98 -8.30 4.99
C HIS A 114 -2.01 -8.47 3.47
N ILE A 115 -2.22 -9.70 3.00
CA ILE A 115 -2.48 -9.96 1.58
C ILE A 115 -3.92 -9.56 1.33
N GLU A 116 -4.13 -8.65 0.39
CA GLU A 116 -5.47 -8.19 0.01
C GLU A 116 -5.62 -8.13 -1.51
N GLN A 117 -6.81 -8.46 -1.99
CA GLN A 117 -7.21 -8.30 -3.39
C GLN A 117 -8.70 -7.99 -3.43
N ASP A 118 -9.08 -6.75 -3.77
CA ASP A 118 -10.47 -6.27 -3.67
C ASP A 118 -11.40 -7.01 -4.62
N GLN A 119 -10.90 -7.43 -5.77
CA GLN A 119 -11.65 -8.14 -6.79
C GLN A 119 -10.85 -9.33 -7.32
N SER A 120 -11.47 -10.50 -7.31
CA SER A 120 -10.92 -11.72 -7.92
C SER A 120 -12.06 -12.63 -8.38
N PRO A 121 -11.93 -13.28 -9.54
CA PRO A 121 -12.87 -14.30 -9.97
C PRO A 121 -12.78 -15.58 -9.12
N ASN A 122 -11.66 -15.82 -8.44
CA ASN A 122 -11.45 -16.94 -7.53
C ASN A 122 -10.60 -16.51 -6.32
N PRO A 123 -11.21 -15.87 -5.30
CA PRO A 123 -10.48 -15.26 -4.17
C PRO A 123 -9.56 -16.23 -3.41
N ILE A 124 -10.00 -17.47 -3.22
CA ILE A 124 -9.20 -18.46 -2.48
C ILE A 124 -7.94 -18.83 -3.26
N ALA A 125 -8.07 -19.10 -4.57
CA ALA A 125 -6.92 -19.42 -5.41
C ALA A 125 -5.96 -18.21 -5.52
N SER A 126 -6.48 -16.99 -5.63
CA SER A 126 -5.67 -15.77 -5.68
C SER A 126 -4.85 -15.56 -4.40
N ILE A 127 -5.46 -15.73 -3.23
CA ILE A 127 -4.73 -15.61 -1.95
C ILE A 127 -3.68 -16.72 -1.81
N GLN A 128 -4.01 -17.97 -2.18
CA GLN A 128 -3.04 -19.08 -2.14
C GLN A 128 -1.84 -18.83 -3.05
N LYS A 129 -2.04 -18.28 -4.24
CA LYS A 129 -0.99 -17.93 -5.19
C LYS A 129 -0.10 -16.81 -4.64
N SER A 130 -0.70 -15.73 -4.15
CA SER A 130 0.00 -14.60 -3.53
C SER A 130 0.85 -15.04 -2.33
N LEU A 131 0.28 -15.88 -1.47
CA LEU A 131 0.97 -16.43 -0.30
C LEU A 131 2.15 -17.33 -0.71
N SER A 132 1.95 -18.19 -1.72
CA SER A 132 3.00 -19.06 -2.25
C SER A 132 4.17 -18.25 -2.82
N PHE A 133 3.90 -17.15 -3.53
CA PHE A 133 4.94 -16.24 -4.00
C PHE A 133 5.75 -15.66 -2.84
N LEU A 134 5.09 -15.13 -1.81
CA LEU A 134 5.78 -14.51 -0.66
C LEU A 134 6.62 -15.53 0.12
N HIS A 135 6.14 -16.76 0.30
CA HIS A 135 6.90 -17.83 0.98
C HIS A 135 8.11 -18.33 0.19
N SER A 136 8.14 -18.11 -1.13
CA SER A 136 9.25 -18.54 -2.00
C SER A 136 10.45 -17.58 -1.98
N LYS A 137 10.33 -16.43 -1.31
CA LYS A 137 11.33 -15.33 -1.30
C LYS A 137 11.94 -15.10 0.06
#